data_cb53d5ece48b79655a5d2da9b0d03ffa
#
_entry.id   cb53d5ece48b79655a5d2da9b0d03ffa
#
_cell.length_a   1.000
_cell.length_b   1.000
_cell.length_c   1.000
_cell.angle_alpha   90.00
_cell.angle_beta   90.00
_cell.angle_gamma   90.00
#
_symmetry.space_group_name_H-M   'P 1'
#
loop_
_entity.id
_entity.type
_entity.pdbx_description
1 polymer ?
#
loop_
_entity_poly.entity_id
_entity_poly.type
_entity_poly.pdbx_seq_one_letter_code
_entity_poly.pdbx_strand_id
1 'polypeptide(L)'
;TVMLPDTVEEPEIRKMMQDAEETCEKLHMEILVGHTEITNVVKQPLISVTGVGKMKKENLCTVSQIRPDQDIIVTKWIGLEATTILAKEKEDELKKRFPAVLIDTAKDFDQYLSVVPESRIAVEHGVSSMHDITEGGVFGAFWEMASGAGVGLEVDLKKIPIRQETVEICNYFGVNPYQIMSSGSMMIAADDGHELVRKLEQAGIHAVVVGRTNSGNDRILRNGEDVRYL
;
A
#
# COMPACT_ATOMS: atom_id res chain seq x y z
N THR A 1 13.67 6.31 -15.63
CA THR A 1 15.00 5.74 -15.94
C THR A 1 14.98 4.26 -15.76
N VAL A 2 15.52 3.53 -16.72
CA VAL A 2 15.66 2.07 -16.69
C VAL A 2 17.15 1.74 -16.80
N MET A 3 17.70 1.05 -15.81
CA MET A 3 19.06 0.52 -15.82
C MET A 3 18.98 -1.00 -15.94
N LEU A 4 19.65 -1.56 -16.90
CA LEU A 4 19.59 -2.98 -17.26
C LEU A 4 20.97 -3.61 -17.14
N PRO A 5 21.09 -4.86 -16.65
CA PRO A 5 22.34 -5.58 -16.66
C PRO A 5 22.77 -5.88 -18.11
N ASP A 6 24.05 -6.04 -18.33
CA ASP A 6 24.62 -6.41 -19.64
C ASP A 6 24.25 -7.84 -20.09
N THR A 7 23.64 -8.60 -19.21
CA THR A 7 23.11 -9.94 -19.48
C THR A 7 21.63 -9.96 -19.89
N VAL A 8 20.95 -8.79 -19.92
CA VAL A 8 19.54 -8.70 -20.29
C VAL A 8 19.34 -9.06 -21.76
N GLU A 9 18.26 -9.78 -22.06
CA GLU A 9 17.89 -10.11 -23.42
C GLU A 9 16.79 -9.18 -23.98
N GLU A 10 16.79 -8.94 -25.29
CA GLU A 10 15.81 -8.06 -25.96
C GLU A 10 14.35 -8.38 -25.64
N PRO A 11 13.90 -9.68 -25.56
CA PRO A 11 12.52 -10.00 -25.20
C PRO A 11 12.12 -9.51 -23.82
N GLU A 12 13.04 -9.52 -22.84
CA GLU A 12 12.79 -9.03 -21.48
C GLU A 12 12.59 -7.51 -21.46
N ILE A 13 13.41 -6.80 -22.22
CA ILE A 13 13.27 -5.34 -22.36
C ILE A 13 11.92 -4.98 -22.97
N ARG A 14 11.55 -5.67 -24.07
CA ARG A 14 10.25 -5.45 -24.73
C ARG A 14 9.09 -5.70 -23.79
N LYS A 15 9.15 -6.78 -23.01
CA LYS A 15 8.10 -7.11 -22.03
C LYS A 15 7.98 -6.02 -20.96
N MET A 16 9.08 -5.54 -20.38
CA MET A 16 9.07 -4.46 -19.38
C MET A 16 8.46 -3.17 -19.96
N MET A 17 8.82 -2.80 -21.20
CA MET A 17 8.27 -1.60 -21.84
C MET A 17 6.78 -1.75 -22.12
N GLN A 18 6.35 -2.92 -22.60
CA GLN A 18 4.94 -3.21 -22.82
C GLN A 18 4.14 -3.16 -21.52
N ASP A 19 4.61 -3.75 -20.43
CA ASP A 19 3.94 -3.72 -19.13
C ASP A 19 3.81 -2.28 -18.58
N ALA A 20 4.83 -1.45 -18.80
CA ALA A 20 4.80 -0.04 -18.45
C ALA A 20 3.76 0.74 -19.28
N GLU A 21 3.72 0.51 -20.60
CA GLU A 21 2.75 1.15 -21.51
C GLU A 21 1.32 0.76 -21.15
N GLU A 22 1.04 -0.54 -21.02
CA GLU A 22 -0.28 -1.05 -20.64
C GLU A 22 -0.76 -0.50 -19.30
N THR A 23 0.16 -0.34 -18.33
CA THR A 23 -0.16 0.25 -17.02
C THR A 23 -0.49 1.74 -17.16
N CYS A 24 0.29 2.48 -17.91
CA CYS A 24 0.05 3.90 -18.16
C CYS A 24 -1.28 4.13 -18.89
N GLU A 25 -1.61 3.32 -19.89
CA GLU A 25 -2.91 3.38 -20.58
C GLU A 25 -4.09 3.18 -19.61
N LYS A 26 -4.04 2.15 -18.76
CA LYS A 26 -5.07 1.87 -17.74
C LYS A 26 -5.26 3.03 -16.75
N LEU A 27 -4.19 3.75 -16.45
CA LEU A 27 -4.20 4.88 -15.52
C LEU A 27 -4.47 6.22 -16.20
N HIS A 28 -4.59 6.26 -17.53
CA HIS A 28 -4.68 7.47 -18.33
C HIS A 28 -3.47 8.40 -18.14
N MET A 29 -2.29 7.80 -18.14
CA MET A 29 -1.00 8.48 -18.03
C MET A 29 -0.22 8.33 -19.32
N GLU A 30 0.74 9.24 -19.55
CA GLU A 30 1.64 9.20 -20.70
C GLU A 30 3.10 9.12 -20.22
N ILE A 31 3.92 8.33 -20.91
CA ILE A 31 5.36 8.30 -20.71
C ILE A 31 5.95 9.43 -21.56
N LEU A 32 6.31 10.55 -20.92
CA LEU A 32 6.80 11.74 -21.62
C LEU A 32 8.27 11.66 -22.00
N VAL A 33 9.10 11.19 -21.07
CA VAL A 33 10.55 11.14 -21.19
C VAL A 33 11.08 9.91 -20.47
N GLY A 34 12.09 9.30 -21.05
CA GLY A 34 12.77 8.17 -20.40
C GLY A 34 14.24 8.10 -20.83
N HIS A 35 15.03 7.42 -20.02
CA HIS A 35 16.40 7.02 -20.32
C HIS A 35 16.54 5.55 -20.02
N THR A 36 17.10 4.80 -20.96
CA THR A 36 17.42 3.37 -20.80
C THR A 36 18.92 3.19 -21.01
N GLU A 37 19.58 2.54 -20.06
CA GLU A 37 21.01 2.25 -20.11
C GLU A 37 21.29 0.80 -19.80
N ILE A 38 22.17 0.18 -20.57
CA ILE A 38 22.71 -1.17 -20.30
C ILE A 38 24.08 -0.99 -19.65
N THR A 39 24.26 -1.60 -18.46
CA THR A 39 25.47 -1.41 -17.68
C THR A 39 25.82 -2.67 -16.87
N ASN A 40 27.10 -2.92 -16.65
CA ASN A 40 27.58 -3.99 -15.78
C ASN A 40 27.55 -3.64 -14.29
N VAL A 41 27.10 -2.45 -13.92
CA VAL A 41 27.01 -1.99 -12.51
C VAL A 41 25.81 -2.62 -11.79
N VAL A 42 24.71 -2.89 -12.50
CA VAL A 42 23.53 -3.54 -11.95
C VAL A 42 23.48 -5.02 -12.31
N LYS A 43 23.00 -5.85 -11.40
CA LYS A 43 22.85 -7.31 -11.61
C LYS A 43 21.45 -7.74 -12.02
N GLN A 44 20.51 -6.85 -11.86
CA GLN A 44 19.09 -7.04 -12.23
C GLN A 44 18.53 -5.70 -12.71
N PRO A 45 17.43 -5.71 -13.48
CA PRO A 45 16.78 -4.49 -13.90
C PRO A 45 16.42 -3.59 -12.72
N LEU A 46 16.70 -2.29 -12.85
CA LEU A 46 16.30 -1.27 -11.89
C LEU A 46 15.51 -0.19 -12.63
N ILE A 47 14.28 0.05 -12.17
CA ILE A 47 13.38 1.03 -12.76
C ILE A 47 13.10 2.12 -11.73
N SER A 48 13.33 3.37 -12.11
CA SER A 48 12.96 4.54 -11.31
C SER A 48 11.96 5.39 -12.10
N VAL A 49 10.81 5.66 -11.48
CA VAL A 49 9.70 6.39 -12.09
C VAL A 49 9.46 7.69 -11.32
N THR A 50 9.28 8.78 -12.07
CA THR A 50 8.84 10.06 -11.52
C THR A 50 7.47 10.39 -12.10
N GLY A 51 6.46 10.44 -11.27
CA GLY A 51 5.12 10.86 -11.64
C GLY A 51 4.97 12.38 -11.52
N VAL A 52 4.42 13.02 -12.55
CA VAL A 52 4.08 14.44 -12.53
C VAL A 52 2.60 14.60 -12.82
N GLY A 53 1.88 15.28 -11.95
CA GLY A 53 0.45 15.50 -12.08
C GLY A 53 0.07 16.96 -11.85
N LYS A 54 -1.12 17.34 -12.30
CA LYS A 54 -1.72 18.65 -12.07
C LYS A 54 -3.10 18.48 -11.45
N MET A 55 -3.35 19.20 -10.38
CA MET A 55 -4.65 19.20 -9.72
C MET A 55 -5.05 20.62 -9.30
N LYS A 56 -6.33 20.82 -9.01
CA LYS A 56 -6.79 22.07 -8.40
C LYS A 56 -6.32 22.13 -6.95
N LYS A 57 -5.92 23.32 -6.50
CA LYS A 57 -5.42 23.52 -5.14
C LYS A 57 -6.46 23.12 -4.05
N GLU A 58 -7.72 23.29 -4.33
CA GLU A 58 -8.83 22.91 -3.45
C GLU A 58 -8.97 21.39 -3.23
N ASN A 59 -8.45 20.58 -4.16
CA ASN A 59 -8.48 19.11 -4.07
C ASN A 59 -7.19 18.54 -3.47
N LEU A 60 -6.27 19.39 -3.04
CA LEU A 60 -5.02 18.93 -2.48
C LEU A 60 -5.24 18.35 -1.09
N CYS A 61 -4.92 17.06 -0.92
CA CYS A 61 -4.98 16.35 0.34
C CYS A 61 -3.54 16.21 0.89
N THR A 62 -3.26 16.88 2.00
CA THR A 62 -1.92 16.83 2.62
C THR A 62 -2.02 16.41 4.08
N VAL A 63 -0.96 15.80 4.59
CA VAL A 63 -0.91 15.34 5.98
C VAL A 63 -1.20 16.47 7.00
N SER A 64 -0.82 17.71 6.67
CA SER A 64 -1.07 18.89 7.53
C SER A 64 -2.56 19.31 7.63
N GLN A 65 -3.45 18.72 6.83
CA GLN A 65 -4.89 18.96 6.89
C GLN A 65 -5.63 18.03 7.85
N ILE A 66 -4.94 17.04 8.39
CA ILE A 66 -5.50 16.12 9.39
C ILE A 66 -5.75 16.90 10.68
N ARG A 67 -6.89 16.65 11.28
CA ARG A 67 -7.36 17.27 12.53
C ARG A 67 -7.68 16.20 13.56
N PRO A 68 -7.73 16.56 14.86
CA PRO A 68 -8.30 15.69 15.87
C PRO A 68 -9.72 15.23 15.53
N ASP A 69 -10.13 14.10 16.06
CA ASP A 69 -11.46 13.50 15.92
C ASP A 69 -11.85 13.04 14.52
N GLN A 70 -10.86 12.81 13.63
CA GLN A 70 -11.08 12.22 12.32
C GLN A 70 -10.93 10.69 12.37
N ASP A 71 -11.74 10.01 11.57
CA ASP A 71 -11.64 8.56 11.41
C ASP A 71 -10.41 8.21 10.57
N ILE A 72 -9.71 7.12 10.95
CA ILE A 72 -8.62 6.52 10.20
C ILE A 72 -9.14 5.26 9.53
N ILE A 73 -9.08 5.24 8.21
CA ILE A 73 -9.53 4.14 7.36
C ILE A 73 -8.32 3.44 6.75
N VAL A 74 -8.36 2.11 6.66
CA VAL A 74 -7.41 1.30 5.88
C VAL A 74 -8.17 0.59 4.78
N THR A 75 -7.68 0.68 3.54
CA THR A 75 -8.28 0.02 2.38
C THR A 75 -7.63 -1.32 2.10
N LYS A 76 -8.38 -2.22 1.52
CA LYS A 76 -7.98 -3.59 1.16
C LYS A 76 -7.38 -4.36 2.35
N TRP A 77 -6.14 -4.82 2.25
CA TRP A 77 -5.49 -5.64 3.28
C TRP A 77 -4.02 -5.27 3.39
N ILE A 78 -3.48 -5.27 4.61
CA ILE A 78 -2.05 -5.01 4.80
C ILE A 78 -1.19 -6.18 4.31
N GLY A 79 0.06 -5.89 3.95
CA GLY A 79 1.07 -6.88 3.60
C GLY A 79 0.91 -7.52 2.21
N LEU A 80 0.06 -6.98 1.32
CA LEU A 80 -0.21 -7.55 0.00
C LEU A 80 1.07 -7.74 -0.82
N GLU A 81 1.86 -6.70 -1.00
CA GLU A 81 3.06 -6.73 -1.83
C GLU A 81 4.12 -7.70 -1.28
N ALA A 82 4.49 -7.56 0.00
CA ALA A 82 5.48 -8.46 0.59
C ALA A 82 5.03 -9.92 0.56
N THR A 83 3.74 -10.19 0.76
CA THR A 83 3.18 -11.55 0.64
C THR A 83 3.31 -12.09 -0.77
N THR A 84 2.99 -11.28 -1.79
CA THR A 84 3.15 -11.65 -3.20
C THR A 84 4.60 -11.96 -3.55
N ILE A 85 5.52 -11.10 -3.12
CA ILE A 85 6.96 -11.29 -3.36
C ILE A 85 7.43 -12.60 -2.72
N LEU A 86 7.11 -12.82 -1.44
CA LEU A 86 7.49 -14.05 -0.74
C LEU A 86 6.87 -15.29 -1.38
N ALA A 87 5.60 -15.21 -1.81
CA ALA A 87 4.92 -16.32 -2.47
C ALA A 87 5.54 -16.69 -3.82
N LYS A 88 6.02 -15.70 -4.59
CA LYS A 88 6.69 -15.91 -5.87
C LYS A 88 8.14 -16.37 -5.70
N GLU A 89 8.92 -15.66 -4.88
CA GLU A 89 10.36 -15.89 -4.72
C GLU A 89 10.69 -17.15 -3.89
N LYS A 90 9.79 -17.56 -2.99
CA LYS A 90 9.97 -18.68 -2.06
C LYS A 90 8.97 -19.81 -2.28
N GLU A 91 8.42 -19.92 -3.48
CA GLU A 91 7.38 -20.88 -3.82
C GLU A 91 7.74 -22.31 -3.45
N ASP A 92 8.93 -22.79 -3.85
CA ASP A 92 9.37 -24.16 -3.60
C ASP A 92 9.57 -24.46 -2.10
N GLU A 93 9.90 -23.43 -1.31
CA GLU A 93 10.02 -23.55 0.13
C GLU A 93 8.63 -23.60 0.78
N LEU A 94 7.72 -22.72 0.37
CA LEU A 94 6.36 -22.64 0.87
C LEU A 94 5.53 -23.90 0.53
N LYS A 95 5.74 -24.51 -0.63
CA LYS A 95 5.08 -25.79 -1.04
C LYS A 95 5.38 -26.95 -0.10
N LYS A 96 6.45 -26.90 0.67
CA LYS A 96 6.78 -27.92 1.68
C LYS A 96 5.86 -27.85 2.90
N ARG A 97 5.19 -26.71 3.10
CA ARG A 97 4.41 -26.43 4.32
C ARG A 97 2.94 -26.14 4.04
N PHE A 98 2.63 -25.46 2.93
CA PHE A 98 1.31 -24.94 2.64
C PHE A 98 0.71 -25.59 1.39
N PRO A 99 -0.62 -25.69 1.29
CA PRO A 99 -1.29 -26.17 0.09
C PRO A 99 -1.09 -25.17 -1.07
N ALA A 100 -1.06 -25.69 -2.30
CA ALA A 100 -0.87 -24.89 -3.51
C ALA A 100 -1.87 -23.73 -3.61
N VAL A 101 -3.13 -23.95 -3.26
CA VAL A 101 -4.17 -22.92 -3.33
C VAL A 101 -3.84 -21.68 -2.48
N LEU A 102 -3.23 -21.83 -1.30
CA LEU A 102 -2.82 -20.71 -0.46
C LEU A 102 -1.72 -19.90 -1.16
N ILE A 103 -0.73 -20.60 -1.74
CA ILE A 103 0.41 -19.98 -2.41
C ILE A 103 -0.06 -19.26 -3.67
N ASP A 104 -0.90 -19.89 -4.48
CA ASP A 104 -1.43 -19.30 -5.72
C ASP A 104 -2.29 -18.07 -5.41
N THR A 105 -3.15 -18.13 -4.37
CA THR A 105 -3.92 -16.96 -3.91
C THR A 105 -2.99 -15.82 -3.47
N ALA A 106 -1.91 -16.12 -2.74
CA ALA A 106 -0.95 -15.11 -2.29
C ALA A 106 -0.18 -14.46 -3.45
N LYS A 107 0.14 -15.22 -4.51
CA LYS A 107 0.77 -14.69 -5.73
C LYS A 107 -0.15 -13.72 -6.48
N ASP A 108 -1.46 -13.96 -6.45
CA ASP A 108 -2.45 -13.16 -7.15
C ASP A 108 -2.76 -11.83 -6.43
N PHE A 109 -2.15 -11.54 -5.28
CA PHE A 109 -2.37 -10.26 -4.59
C PHE A 109 -1.81 -9.06 -5.35
N ASP A 110 -0.94 -9.25 -6.34
CA ASP A 110 -0.43 -8.18 -7.21
C ASP A 110 -1.55 -7.45 -7.97
N GLN A 111 -2.68 -8.09 -8.22
CA GLN A 111 -3.86 -7.44 -8.80
C GLN A 111 -4.43 -6.29 -7.94
N TYR A 112 -4.10 -6.24 -6.63
CA TYR A 112 -4.60 -5.25 -5.68
C TYR A 112 -3.62 -4.10 -5.42
N LEU A 113 -2.44 -4.07 -6.07
CA LEU A 113 -1.38 -3.10 -5.75
C LEU A 113 -1.72 -1.65 -6.13
N SER A 114 -2.58 -1.43 -7.12
CA SER A 114 -3.00 -0.08 -7.48
C SER A 114 -3.93 0.53 -6.43
N VAL A 115 -3.60 1.72 -5.94
CA VAL A 115 -4.43 2.51 -5.01
C VAL A 115 -5.15 3.68 -5.70
N VAL A 116 -5.08 3.74 -7.03
CA VAL A 116 -5.71 4.82 -7.83
C VAL A 116 -7.24 4.81 -7.72
N PRO A 117 -7.95 3.67 -7.75
CA PRO A 117 -9.41 3.66 -7.61
C PRO A 117 -9.88 4.28 -6.30
N GLU A 118 -9.29 3.86 -5.16
CA GLU A 118 -9.66 4.38 -3.85
C GLU A 118 -9.28 5.85 -3.68
N SER A 119 -8.15 6.30 -4.24
CA SER A 119 -7.74 7.69 -4.15
C SER A 119 -8.73 8.64 -4.85
N ARG A 120 -9.30 8.22 -5.99
CA ARG A 120 -10.33 8.99 -6.71
C ARG A 120 -11.59 9.14 -5.87
N ILE A 121 -12.09 8.04 -5.30
CA ILE A 121 -13.28 8.04 -4.43
C ILE A 121 -13.04 8.91 -3.20
N ALA A 122 -11.84 8.81 -2.60
CA ALA A 122 -11.47 9.59 -1.42
C ALA A 122 -11.44 11.10 -1.72
N VAL A 123 -10.84 11.52 -2.85
CA VAL A 123 -10.82 12.93 -3.26
C VAL A 123 -12.24 13.45 -3.51
N GLU A 124 -13.09 12.70 -4.18
CA GLU A 124 -14.49 13.06 -4.40
C GLU A 124 -15.31 13.14 -3.11
N HIS A 125 -14.94 12.35 -2.10
CA HIS A 125 -15.54 12.42 -0.76
C HIS A 125 -15.09 13.65 0.03
N GLY A 126 -13.92 14.22 -0.27
CA GLY A 126 -13.37 15.38 0.42
C GLY A 126 -12.58 15.00 1.68
N VAL A 127 -11.75 13.99 1.61
CA VAL A 127 -10.89 13.55 2.72
C VAL A 127 -9.80 14.57 3.06
N SER A 128 -9.30 14.55 4.29
CA SER A 128 -8.24 15.44 4.72
C SER A 128 -6.87 15.00 4.21
N SER A 129 -6.61 13.70 4.23
CA SER A 129 -5.31 13.16 3.80
C SER A 129 -5.44 11.71 3.34
N MET A 130 -4.52 11.32 2.47
CA MET A 130 -4.29 9.94 2.04
C MET A 130 -2.80 9.64 2.12
N HIS A 131 -2.48 8.42 2.51
CA HIS A 131 -1.11 7.91 2.61
C HIS A 131 -1.10 6.44 2.14
N ASP A 132 -0.28 6.11 1.16
CA ASP A 132 -0.05 4.73 0.77
C ASP A 132 0.74 3.99 1.87
N ILE A 133 0.39 2.74 2.10
CA ILE A 133 1.05 1.93 3.12
C ILE A 133 2.14 1.12 2.41
N THR A 134 3.39 1.56 2.54
CA THR A 134 4.54 0.96 1.87
C THR A 134 5.56 0.41 2.86
N GLU A 135 6.78 0.92 2.85
CA GLU A 135 7.85 0.49 3.74
C GLU A 135 7.55 0.81 5.20
N GLY A 136 7.92 -0.08 6.11
CA GLY A 136 7.54 0.01 7.51
C GLY A 136 6.11 -0.46 7.81
N GLY A 137 5.35 -0.82 6.76
CA GLY A 137 4.00 -1.34 6.86
C GLY A 137 3.00 -0.36 7.46
N VAL A 138 1.89 -0.88 7.97
CA VAL A 138 0.83 -0.03 8.53
C VAL A 138 1.27 0.71 9.78
N PHE A 139 2.21 0.16 10.55
CA PHE A 139 2.75 0.86 11.72
C PHE A 139 3.60 2.07 11.31
N GLY A 140 4.42 1.94 10.27
CA GLY A 140 5.16 3.06 9.68
C GLY A 140 4.21 4.16 9.22
N ALA A 141 3.18 3.80 8.45
CA ALA A 141 2.19 4.74 7.94
C ALA A 141 1.43 5.48 9.06
N PHE A 142 1.01 4.79 10.14
CA PHE A 142 0.40 5.46 11.30
C PHE A 142 1.34 6.46 11.94
N TRP A 143 2.60 6.08 12.09
CA TRP A 143 3.60 6.94 12.71
C TRP A 143 3.87 8.19 11.85
N GLU A 144 4.05 8.02 10.55
CA GLU A 144 4.32 9.10 9.60
C GLU A 144 3.15 10.07 9.50
N MET A 145 1.93 9.55 9.36
CA MET A 145 0.72 10.37 9.29
C MET A 145 0.52 11.20 10.57
N ALA A 146 0.60 10.56 11.74
CA ALA A 146 0.42 11.25 13.02
C ALA A 146 1.51 12.29 13.28
N SER A 147 2.78 11.95 12.96
CA SER A 147 3.92 12.87 13.11
C SER A 147 3.84 14.05 12.17
N GLY A 148 3.50 13.82 10.91
CA GLY A 148 3.38 14.87 9.90
C GLY A 148 2.21 15.83 10.18
N ALA A 149 1.14 15.35 10.80
CA ALA A 149 -0.03 16.13 11.18
C ALA A 149 0.12 16.81 12.54
N GLY A 150 1.00 16.32 13.40
CA GLY A 150 1.11 16.80 14.80
C GLY A 150 -0.08 16.42 15.66
N VAL A 151 -0.69 15.25 15.43
CA VAL A 151 -1.83 14.71 16.17
C VAL A 151 -1.50 13.37 16.81
N GLY A 152 -2.22 13.00 17.85
CA GLY A 152 -2.24 11.64 18.36
C GLY A 152 -3.20 10.78 17.55
N LEU A 153 -3.08 9.46 17.71
CA LEU A 153 -4.01 8.50 17.16
C LEU A 153 -4.25 7.33 18.11
N GLU A 154 -5.41 6.71 17.95
CA GLU A 154 -5.76 5.47 18.63
C GLU A 154 -6.32 4.49 17.60
N VAL A 155 -5.71 3.31 17.49
CA VAL A 155 -6.04 2.28 16.50
C VAL A 155 -6.34 0.97 17.20
N ASP A 156 -7.40 0.29 16.77
CA ASP A 156 -7.75 -1.06 17.17
C ASP A 156 -7.10 -2.08 16.20
N LEU A 157 -6.09 -2.81 16.68
CA LEU A 157 -5.36 -3.80 15.89
C LEU A 157 -6.27 -4.90 15.31
N LYS A 158 -7.35 -5.23 16.01
CA LYS A 158 -8.30 -6.27 15.56
C LYS A 158 -9.11 -5.85 14.35
N LYS A 159 -9.19 -4.55 14.07
CA LYS A 159 -9.89 -4.00 12.91
C LYS A 159 -9.01 -3.88 11.68
N ILE A 160 -7.70 -3.96 11.83
CA ILE A 160 -6.78 -3.84 10.68
C ILE A 160 -7.00 -5.05 9.76
N PRO A 161 -7.40 -4.81 8.50
CA PRO A 161 -7.72 -5.89 7.59
C PRO A 161 -6.44 -6.60 7.12
N ILE A 162 -6.41 -7.91 7.26
CA ILE A 162 -5.30 -8.77 6.86
C ILE A 162 -5.83 -10.08 6.29
N ARG A 163 -5.17 -10.60 5.25
CA ARG A 163 -5.51 -11.89 4.66
C ARG A 163 -4.84 -13.02 5.41
N GLN A 164 -5.52 -14.18 5.44
CA GLN A 164 -4.97 -15.38 6.08
C GLN A 164 -3.64 -15.79 5.45
N GLU A 165 -3.51 -15.69 4.13
CA GLU A 165 -2.30 -15.99 3.38
C GLU A 165 -1.11 -15.15 3.88
N THR A 166 -1.34 -13.86 4.13
CA THR A 166 -0.34 -12.96 4.72
C THR A 166 0.07 -13.41 6.11
N VAL A 167 -0.89 -13.74 6.97
CA VAL A 167 -0.61 -14.21 8.34
C VAL A 167 0.25 -15.48 8.33
N GLU A 168 -0.14 -16.47 7.52
CA GLU A 168 0.57 -17.76 7.45
C GLU A 168 1.98 -17.61 6.89
N ILE A 169 2.16 -16.86 5.81
CA ILE A 169 3.48 -16.62 5.19
C ILE A 169 4.38 -15.82 6.15
N CYS A 170 3.86 -14.77 6.77
CA CYS A 170 4.61 -13.98 7.74
C CYS A 170 5.04 -14.82 8.96
N ASN A 171 4.15 -15.64 9.50
CA ASN A 171 4.48 -16.56 10.60
C ASN A 171 5.57 -17.55 10.20
N TYR A 172 5.51 -18.08 8.99
CA TYR A 172 6.51 -19.03 8.49
C TYR A 172 7.91 -18.42 8.43
N PHE A 173 8.02 -17.18 7.95
CA PHE A 173 9.30 -16.47 7.86
C PHE A 173 9.69 -15.70 9.12
N GLY A 174 8.86 -15.69 10.15
CA GLY A 174 9.13 -14.99 11.41
C GLY A 174 9.12 -13.48 11.29
N VAL A 175 8.34 -12.92 10.37
CA VAL A 175 8.20 -11.48 10.13
C VAL A 175 6.86 -10.94 10.65
N ASN A 176 6.84 -9.68 11.08
CA ASN A 176 5.63 -9.05 11.60
C ASN A 176 4.77 -8.49 10.45
N PRO A 177 3.54 -8.98 10.22
CA PRO A 177 2.70 -8.54 9.12
C PRO A 177 2.30 -7.06 9.17
N TYR A 178 2.35 -6.42 10.33
CA TYR A 178 2.07 -4.99 10.48
C TYR A 178 3.24 -4.08 10.09
N GLN A 179 4.43 -4.65 9.89
CA GLN A 179 5.66 -3.91 9.58
C GLN A 179 6.24 -4.23 8.21
N ILE A 180 5.70 -5.24 7.52
CA ILE A 180 6.13 -5.58 6.17
C ILE A 180 5.53 -4.63 5.13
N MET A 181 6.21 -4.52 4.00
CA MET A 181 5.79 -3.73 2.85
C MET A 181 4.35 -4.05 2.43
N SER A 182 3.52 -3.02 2.34
CA SER A 182 2.07 -3.17 2.21
C SER A 182 1.49 -2.38 1.04
N SER A 183 2.30 -2.13 -0.02
CA SER A 183 1.79 -1.48 -1.23
C SER A 183 0.51 -2.18 -1.71
N GLY A 184 -0.44 -1.39 -2.15
CA GLY A 184 -1.78 -1.85 -2.48
C GLY A 184 -2.82 -1.49 -1.43
N SER A 185 -2.45 -1.20 -0.18
CA SER A 185 -3.37 -0.61 0.77
C SER A 185 -3.08 0.87 1.00
N MET A 186 -4.12 1.60 1.37
CA MET A 186 -4.06 3.04 1.62
C MET A 186 -4.65 3.36 2.98
N MET A 187 -4.03 4.29 3.69
CA MET A 187 -4.56 4.90 4.89
C MET A 187 -5.17 6.25 4.56
N ILE A 188 -6.37 6.52 5.08
CA ILE A 188 -7.13 7.73 4.78
C ILE A 188 -7.62 8.35 6.09
N ALA A 189 -7.51 9.69 6.22
CA ALA A 189 -8.09 10.45 7.31
C ALA A 189 -9.30 11.25 6.81
N ALA A 190 -10.46 11.06 7.42
CA ALA A 190 -11.72 11.69 7.03
C ALA A 190 -12.61 12.03 8.23
N ASP A 191 -13.47 13.06 8.07
CA ASP A 191 -14.46 13.45 9.09
C ASP A 191 -15.61 12.42 9.18
N ASP A 192 -16.01 11.83 8.06
CA ASP A 192 -17.05 10.79 7.97
C ASP A 192 -16.49 9.52 7.32
N GLY A 193 -15.64 8.81 8.06
CA GLY A 193 -14.99 7.59 7.59
C GLY A 193 -15.96 6.46 7.29
N HIS A 194 -17.07 6.37 8.02
CA HIS A 194 -18.07 5.33 7.77
C HIS A 194 -18.82 5.54 6.44
N GLU A 195 -19.08 6.79 6.06
CA GLU A 195 -19.65 7.11 4.75
C GLU A 195 -18.67 6.78 3.62
N LEU A 196 -17.39 7.14 3.82
CA LEU A 196 -16.33 6.79 2.85
C LEU A 196 -16.21 5.28 2.68
N VAL A 197 -16.21 4.51 3.77
CA VAL A 197 -16.18 3.04 3.73
C VAL A 197 -17.34 2.50 2.89
N ARG A 198 -18.57 3.01 3.08
CA ARG A 198 -19.72 2.59 2.26
C ARG A 198 -19.51 2.85 0.76
N LYS A 199 -18.94 4.00 0.39
CA LYS A 199 -18.65 4.33 -1.02
C LYS A 199 -17.59 3.41 -1.61
N LEU A 200 -16.53 3.13 -0.84
CA LEU A 200 -15.48 2.20 -1.26
C LEU A 200 -16.02 0.78 -1.45
N GLU A 201 -16.79 0.27 -0.50
CA GLU A 201 -17.43 -1.05 -0.59
C GLU A 201 -18.41 -1.14 -1.79
N GLN A 202 -19.17 -0.10 -2.10
CA GLN A 202 -20.03 -0.04 -3.28
C GLN A 202 -19.23 -0.11 -4.59
N ALA A 203 -17.98 0.36 -4.57
CA ALA A 203 -17.06 0.24 -5.69
C ALA A 203 -16.28 -1.09 -5.71
N GLY A 204 -16.57 -2.01 -4.78
CA GLY A 204 -15.88 -3.30 -4.66
C GLY A 204 -14.53 -3.21 -3.96
N ILE A 205 -14.23 -2.11 -3.28
CA ILE A 205 -12.98 -1.89 -2.54
C ILE A 205 -13.26 -2.09 -1.05
N HIS A 206 -12.69 -3.16 -0.50
CA HIS A 206 -12.80 -3.39 0.94
C HIS A 206 -12.14 -2.26 1.74
N ALA A 207 -12.79 -1.76 2.79
CA ALA A 207 -12.26 -0.71 3.64
C ALA A 207 -12.82 -0.80 5.05
N VAL A 208 -12.03 -0.40 6.04
CA VAL A 208 -12.43 -0.46 7.45
C VAL A 208 -11.97 0.78 8.19
N VAL A 209 -12.83 1.35 9.05
CA VAL A 209 -12.43 2.34 10.06
C VAL A 209 -11.69 1.61 11.17
N VAL A 210 -10.38 1.83 11.26
CA VAL A 210 -9.50 1.13 12.21
C VAL A 210 -9.23 1.91 13.48
N GLY A 211 -9.47 3.23 13.47
CA GLY A 211 -9.16 4.10 14.60
C GLY A 211 -9.58 5.55 14.38
N ARG A 212 -9.07 6.43 15.23
CA ARG A 212 -9.31 7.88 15.19
C ARG A 212 -8.07 8.67 15.57
N THR A 213 -7.97 9.87 15.03
CA THR A 213 -7.03 10.89 15.49
C THR A 213 -7.55 11.57 16.76
N ASN A 214 -6.64 12.16 17.55
CA ASN A 214 -6.99 12.93 18.74
C ASN A 214 -6.05 14.14 18.90
N SER A 215 -6.36 15.02 19.85
CA SER A 215 -5.59 16.23 20.13
C SER A 215 -4.30 16.01 20.94
N GLY A 216 -4.01 14.77 21.31
CA GLY A 216 -2.77 14.39 21.99
C GLY A 216 -1.61 14.18 21.00
N ASN A 217 -0.50 13.64 21.52
CA ASN A 217 0.66 13.25 20.73
C ASN A 217 0.92 11.73 20.76
N ASP A 218 0.16 11.01 21.57
CA ASP A 218 0.36 9.57 21.74
C ASP A 218 -0.19 8.79 20.55
N ARG A 219 0.53 7.76 20.16
CA ARG A 219 0.13 6.81 19.13
C ARG A 219 -0.17 5.50 19.79
N ILE A 220 -1.46 5.24 20.02
CA ILE A 220 -1.95 4.13 20.84
C ILE A 220 -2.45 3.02 19.94
N LEU A 221 -1.95 1.81 20.18
CA LEU A 221 -2.45 0.57 19.60
C LEU A 221 -3.21 -0.20 20.68
N ARG A 222 -4.46 -0.55 20.40
CA ARG A 222 -5.29 -1.40 21.27
C ARG A 222 -5.44 -2.80 20.68
N ASN A 223 -5.30 -3.80 21.54
CA ASN A 223 -5.61 -5.19 21.24
C ASN A 223 -6.52 -5.75 22.35
N GLY A 224 -7.79 -5.44 22.30
CA GLY A 224 -8.72 -5.69 23.42
C GLY A 224 -8.37 -4.78 24.61
N GLU A 225 -8.01 -5.40 25.75
CA GLU A 225 -7.62 -4.65 26.97
C GLU A 225 -6.15 -4.21 26.94
N ASP A 226 -5.33 -4.83 26.09
CA ASP A 226 -3.92 -4.47 25.96
C ASP A 226 -3.77 -3.15 25.23
N VAL A 227 -2.96 -2.26 25.81
CA VAL A 227 -2.61 -0.94 25.26
C VAL A 227 -1.11 -0.87 25.07
N ARG A 228 -0.67 -0.48 23.87
CA ARG A 228 0.74 -0.29 23.51
C ARG A 228 0.92 1.04 22.82
N TYR A 229 2.12 1.57 22.90
CA TYR A 229 2.56 2.70 22.10
C TYR A 229 3.24 2.20 20.83
N LEU A 230 3.02 2.94 19.74
CA LEU A 230 3.67 2.69 18.46
C LEU A 230 5.07 3.28 18.46
#